data_01e2e8407e75cb8725ffba97f851845a
#
_entry.id   01e2e8407e75cb8725ffba97f851845a
#
_cell.length_a   1.000
_cell.length_b   1.000
_cell.length_c   1.000
_cell.angle_alpha   90.00
_cell.angle_beta   90.00
_cell.angle_gamma   90.00
#
_symmetry.space_group_name_H-M   'P 1'
#
loop_
_entity.id
_entity.type
_entity.pdbx_description
1 polymer ?
#
loop_
_entity_poly.entity_id
_entity_poly.type
_entity_poly.pdbx_seq_one_letter_code
_entity_poly.pdbx_strand_id
1 'polypeptide(L)'
;LRRLMWDMLRHHTRGIEDPRERIAAACALLECLESDVAGSRIYGEIIRSEARDLLRRTDMSVLFHDDLADTNQPFSITDFAAHAAASGLRYLAEADYHEMSDAGLQPAARERLAARANGDRLRREQYLDYLKGRRFRQTLLCHAEAPLREVADSAAVRGLRAVGHLRMDAPDGGTLDLANGVAACFATGDGAALTTDHPVIKAALAMIGNAFPGAPGFDDTLAAARAASRSQNSREADADALANAWLSAFELGLLTLHCDPPAFATEASARPKASALARLQVASGSDLVTSLRPSMVRLDSALAIELIRLLDGSRDRADLRRDLAARMVERAASAPDPGAGAHDAAWWEAQLDGMLEDGLRQTARMALLVA
;
A
#
# COMPACT_ATOMS: atom_id res chain seq x y z
N LEU A 1 23.93 4.90 8.43
CA LEU A 1 23.40 6.25 8.31
C LEU A 1 22.37 6.58 9.39
N ARG A 2 21.26 5.79 9.56
CA ARG A 2 20.29 6.02 10.65
C ARG A 2 20.95 6.08 12.04
N ARG A 3 21.93 5.23 12.31
CA ARG A 3 22.68 5.26 13.57
C ARG A 3 23.40 6.60 13.77
N LEU A 4 23.98 7.18 12.73
CA LEU A 4 24.62 8.50 12.79
C LEU A 4 23.62 9.60 13.13
N MET A 5 22.45 9.61 12.45
CA MET A 5 21.39 10.57 12.77
C MET A 5 20.89 10.41 14.22
N TRP A 6 20.67 9.17 14.65
CA TRP A 6 20.29 8.86 16.02
C TRP A 6 21.33 9.36 17.04
N ASP A 7 22.62 9.14 16.80
CA ASP A 7 23.70 9.61 17.69
C ASP A 7 23.70 11.15 17.77
N MET A 8 23.52 11.86 16.65
CA MET A 8 23.45 13.32 16.61
C MET A 8 22.24 13.85 17.41
N LEU A 9 21.05 13.31 17.15
CA LEU A 9 19.81 13.70 17.82
C LEU A 9 19.87 13.40 19.32
N ARG A 10 20.34 12.23 19.71
CA ARG A 10 20.52 11.85 21.12
C ARG A 10 21.53 12.72 21.84
N HIS A 11 22.64 13.09 21.19
CA HIS A 11 23.62 14.02 21.76
C HIS A 11 23.01 15.38 22.01
N HIS A 12 22.30 15.91 21.04
CA HIS A 12 21.71 17.26 21.09
C HIS A 12 20.58 17.38 22.12
N THR A 13 19.76 16.32 22.27
CA THR A 13 18.63 16.32 23.19
C THR A 13 18.94 15.75 24.57
N ARG A 14 20.22 15.56 24.90
CA ARG A 14 20.64 15.01 26.19
C ARG A 14 20.21 15.92 27.34
N GLY A 15 19.57 15.32 28.36
CA GLY A 15 19.10 16.04 29.55
C GLY A 15 17.76 16.74 29.40
N ILE A 16 17.12 16.66 28.23
CA ILE A 16 15.74 17.14 28.04
C ILE A 16 14.78 16.01 28.39
N GLU A 17 14.00 16.16 29.47
CA GLU A 17 13.09 15.13 29.96
C GLU A 17 11.70 15.22 29.31
N ASP A 18 11.19 16.45 29.08
CA ASP A 18 9.88 16.64 28.47
C ASP A 18 9.89 16.17 27.00
N PRO A 19 8.99 15.24 26.61
CA PRO A 19 8.94 14.70 25.24
C PRO A 19 8.71 15.75 24.16
N ARG A 20 7.90 16.79 24.44
CA ARG A 20 7.59 17.85 23.47
C ARG A 20 8.79 18.75 23.26
N GLU A 21 9.44 19.15 24.33
CA GLU A 21 10.69 19.96 24.26
C GLU A 21 11.79 19.15 23.55
N ARG A 22 11.87 17.84 23.82
CA ARG A 22 12.83 16.95 23.19
C ARG A 22 12.60 16.83 21.67
N ILE A 23 11.34 16.71 21.23
CA ILE A 23 10.98 16.74 19.80
C ILE A 23 11.32 18.09 19.18
N ALA A 24 10.96 19.20 19.83
CA ALA A 24 11.25 20.54 19.34
C ALA A 24 12.75 20.79 19.15
N ALA A 25 13.57 20.40 20.12
CA ALA A 25 15.02 20.48 20.01
C ALA A 25 15.58 19.61 18.88
N ALA A 26 15.05 18.39 18.70
CA ALA A 26 15.45 17.51 17.61
C ALA A 26 15.10 18.12 16.24
N CYS A 27 13.91 18.70 16.08
CA CYS A 27 13.52 19.41 14.85
C CYS A 27 14.43 20.59 14.55
N ALA A 28 14.77 21.40 15.55
CA ALA A 28 15.69 22.54 15.37
C ALA A 28 17.08 22.09 14.90
N LEU A 29 17.60 20.96 15.41
CA LEU A 29 18.85 20.39 14.90
C LEU A 29 18.69 19.90 13.45
N LEU A 30 17.59 19.22 13.12
CA LEU A 30 17.34 18.73 11.77
C LEU A 30 17.23 19.89 10.76
N GLU A 31 16.58 20.99 11.11
CA GLU A 31 16.50 22.23 10.29
C GLU A 31 17.90 22.80 10.05
N CYS A 32 18.74 22.86 11.08
CA CYS A 32 20.14 23.27 10.95
C CYS A 32 20.91 22.31 10.03
N LEU A 33 20.76 21.00 10.17
CA LEU A 33 21.42 20.02 9.31
C LEU A 33 20.92 20.09 7.85
N GLU A 34 19.66 20.43 7.62
CA GLU A 34 19.13 20.64 6.26
C GLU A 34 19.73 21.89 5.59
N SER A 35 19.85 23.00 6.34
CA SER A 35 20.30 24.29 5.77
C SER A 35 21.82 24.45 5.74
N ASP A 36 22.52 24.10 6.83
CA ASP A 36 23.86 24.58 7.13
C ASP A 36 24.97 23.53 7.13
N VAL A 37 24.67 22.28 6.76
CA VAL A 37 25.73 21.25 6.72
C VAL A 37 26.83 21.66 5.73
N ALA A 38 27.98 22.05 6.30
CA ALA A 38 29.22 22.26 5.58
C ALA A 38 30.10 21.02 5.67
N GLY A 39 30.82 20.70 4.63
CA GLY A 39 31.73 19.58 4.65
C GLY A 39 31.80 18.83 3.32
N SER A 40 32.13 17.55 3.37
CA SER A 40 32.19 16.72 2.17
C SER A 40 30.91 16.85 1.33
N ARG A 41 31.03 17.21 0.07
CA ARG A 41 29.89 17.35 -0.84
C ARG A 41 28.99 16.10 -0.82
N ILE A 42 29.56 14.92 -0.74
CA ILE A 42 28.81 13.66 -0.73
C ILE A 42 28.13 13.44 0.62
N TYR A 43 28.87 13.48 1.72
CA TYR A 43 28.31 13.23 3.06
C TYR A 43 27.33 14.34 3.50
N GLY A 44 27.61 15.59 3.15
CA GLY A 44 26.71 16.72 3.40
C GLY A 44 25.35 16.53 2.72
N GLU A 45 25.32 16.12 1.45
CA GLU A 45 24.07 15.85 0.74
C GLU A 45 23.28 14.69 1.36
N ILE A 46 23.96 13.63 1.80
CA ILE A 46 23.31 12.50 2.47
C ILE A 46 22.67 12.95 3.80
N ILE A 47 23.39 13.73 4.62
CA ILE A 47 22.88 14.24 5.90
C ILE A 47 21.68 15.18 5.68
N ARG A 48 21.76 16.10 4.70
CA ARG A 48 20.64 16.98 4.34
C ARG A 48 19.41 16.19 3.90
N SER A 49 19.60 15.17 3.06
CA SER A 49 18.49 14.33 2.59
C SER A 49 17.81 13.62 3.75
N GLU A 50 18.59 13.04 4.67
CA GLU A 50 18.04 12.36 5.85
C GLU A 50 17.31 13.33 6.79
N ALA A 51 17.89 14.51 7.04
CA ALA A 51 17.26 15.53 7.87
C ALA A 51 15.92 15.99 7.28
N ARG A 52 15.89 16.26 5.97
CA ARG A 52 14.67 16.62 5.24
C ARG A 52 13.62 15.51 5.30
N ASP A 53 14.00 14.26 5.13
CA ASP A 53 13.07 13.14 5.18
C ASP A 53 12.47 12.94 6.57
N LEU A 54 13.23 13.20 7.64
CA LEU A 54 12.73 13.19 9.01
C LEU A 54 11.75 14.36 9.27
N LEU A 55 12.07 15.56 8.80
CA LEU A 55 11.21 16.76 8.97
C LEU A 55 9.89 16.66 8.20
N ARG A 56 9.85 15.93 7.08
CA ARG A 56 8.62 15.73 6.28
C ARG A 56 7.59 14.80 6.93
N ARG A 57 7.93 14.14 8.02
CA ARG A 57 6.98 13.27 8.72
C ARG A 57 5.86 14.10 9.31
N THR A 58 4.62 13.73 9.03
CA THR A 58 3.42 14.44 9.55
C THR A 58 3.17 14.16 11.02
N ASP A 59 3.64 13.04 11.53
CA ASP A 59 3.51 12.66 12.94
C ASP A 59 4.88 12.66 13.62
N MET A 60 5.13 13.69 14.42
CA MET A 60 6.36 13.82 15.19
C MET A 60 6.50 12.81 16.32
N SER A 61 5.46 12.08 16.69
CA SER A 61 5.57 10.97 17.65
C SER A 61 6.48 9.86 17.12
N VAL A 62 6.50 9.65 15.80
CA VAL A 62 7.40 8.71 15.14
C VAL A 62 8.87 9.11 15.34
N LEU A 63 9.19 10.41 15.24
CA LEU A 63 10.54 10.92 15.54
C LEU A 63 10.97 10.58 16.97
N PHE A 64 10.03 10.76 17.93
CA PHE A 64 10.31 10.46 19.34
C PHE A 64 10.56 8.96 19.59
N HIS A 65 9.70 8.10 19.03
CA HIS A 65 9.78 6.67 19.29
C HIS A 65 10.89 5.96 18.49
N ASP A 66 11.17 6.40 17.27
CA ASP A 66 12.14 5.74 16.39
C ASP A 66 13.55 6.35 16.47
N ASP A 67 13.63 7.68 16.38
CA ASP A 67 14.91 8.36 16.18
C ASP A 67 15.45 9.00 17.48
N LEU A 68 14.61 9.16 18.54
CA LEU A 68 15.01 9.57 19.88
C LEU A 68 14.94 8.43 20.92
N ALA A 69 14.64 7.21 20.49
CA ALA A 69 14.57 6.03 21.37
C ALA A 69 15.88 5.84 22.15
N ASP A 70 15.77 5.29 23.37
CA ASP A 70 16.96 5.04 24.20
C ASP A 70 17.87 3.95 23.63
N THR A 71 17.29 3.02 22.89
CA THR A 71 18.01 1.92 22.25
C THR A 71 17.84 2.00 20.73
N ASN A 72 18.94 1.95 20.02
CA ASN A 72 19.00 1.79 18.57
C ASN A 72 20.08 0.79 18.22
N GLN A 73 19.68 -0.48 18.08
CA GLN A 73 20.58 -1.59 17.76
C GLN A 73 20.20 -2.17 16.40
N PRO A 74 20.85 -1.77 15.32
CA PRO A 74 20.62 -2.37 14.01
C PRO A 74 21.21 -3.79 13.95
N PHE A 75 20.49 -4.67 13.26
CA PHE A 75 20.93 -6.04 12.99
C PHE A 75 21.06 -6.25 11.48
N SER A 76 22.03 -7.06 11.08
CA SER A 76 22.03 -7.65 9.75
C SER A 76 20.98 -8.75 9.67
N ILE A 77 20.51 -9.10 8.46
CA ILE A 77 19.56 -10.22 8.31
C ILE A 77 20.19 -11.55 8.79
N THR A 78 21.48 -11.72 8.60
CA THR A 78 22.21 -12.91 9.04
C THR A 78 22.27 -12.99 10.57
N ASP A 79 22.55 -11.90 11.28
CA ASP A 79 22.56 -11.86 12.75
C ASP A 79 21.14 -12.05 13.31
N PHE A 80 20.13 -11.41 12.68
CA PHE A 80 18.73 -11.57 13.05
C PHE A 80 18.28 -13.03 12.90
N ALA A 81 18.60 -13.67 11.78
CA ALA A 81 18.26 -15.06 11.54
C ALA A 81 18.96 -16.02 12.52
N ALA A 82 20.22 -15.75 12.86
CA ALA A 82 20.95 -16.52 13.87
C ALA A 82 20.30 -16.40 15.26
N HIS A 83 19.86 -15.19 15.62
CA HIS A 83 19.12 -14.96 16.86
C HIS A 83 17.76 -15.68 16.88
N ALA A 84 17.01 -15.61 15.79
CA ALA A 84 15.75 -16.34 15.64
C ALA A 84 15.93 -17.86 15.74
N ALA A 85 17.01 -18.39 15.15
CA ALA A 85 17.33 -19.81 15.19
C ALA A 85 17.58 -20.32 16.63
N ALA A 86 18.14 -19.50 17.50
CA ALA A 86 18.31 -19.83 18.93
C ALA A 86 16.95 -20.04 19.65
N SER A 87 15.87 -19.52 19.09
CA SER A 87 14.49 -19.67 19.59
C SER A 87 13.66 -20.69 18.76
N GLY A 88 14.29 -21.54 17.96
CA GLY A 88 13.61 -22.57 17.15
C GLY A 88 12.86 -21.99 15.94
N LEU A 89 13.21 -20.77 15.51
CA LEU A 89 12.59 -20.09 14.36
C LEU A 89 13.56 -20.04 13.18
N ARG A 90 13.01 -19.89 11.98
CA ARG A 90 13.79 -19.65 10.77
C ARG A 90 13.17 -18.61 9.87
N TYR A 91 13.99 -18.00 9.04
CA TYR A 91 13.59 -17.04 8.03
C TYR A 91 12.62 -17.68 7.00
N LEU A 92 11.44 -17.08 6.82
CA LEU A 92 10.47 -17.50 5.82
C LEU A 92 10.58 -16.62 4.57
N ALA A 93 10.36 -15.33 4.70
CA ALA A 93 10.33 -14.35 3.60
C ALA A 93 10.28 -12.93 4.17
N GLU A 94 10.32 -11.92 3.31
CA GLU A 94 9.82 -10.60 3.67
C GLU A 94 8.29 -10.57 3.53
N ALA A 95 7.62 -9.74 4.33
CA ALA A 95 6.17 -9.56 4.25
C ALA A 95 5.77 -8.98 2.89
N ASP A 96 6.55 -8.04 2.38
CA ASP A 96 6.47 -7.54 1.02
C ASP A 96 7.42 -8.35 0.13
N TYR A 97 6.89 -9.39 -0.53
CA TYR A 97 7.69 -10.36 -1.28
C TYR A 97 8.57 -9.72 -2.38
N HIS A 98 8.07 -8.65 -3.01
CA HIS A 98 8.83 -7.92 -4.04
C HIS A 98 10.16 -7.33 -3.52
N GLU A 99 10.28 -7.11 -2.21
CA GLU A 99 11.54 -6.68 -1.59
C GLU A 99 12.67 -7.72 -1.77
N MET A 100 12.33 -8.99 -1.91
CA MET A 100 13.29 -10.07 -2.18
C MET A 100 13.65 -10.18 -3.67
N SER A 101 12.96 -9.48 -4.56
CA SER A 101 13.21 -9.48 -6.00
C SER A 101 14.52 -8.77 -6.34
N ASP A 102 15.27 -9.32 -7.28
CA ASP A 102 16.45 -8.69 -7.90
C ASP A 102 16.17 -8.13 -9.30
N ALA A 103 14.88 -8.09 -9.70
CA ALA A 103 14.46 -7.65 -11.05
C ALA A 103 14.94 -6.22 -11.39
N GLY A 104 15.08 -5.34 -10.40
CA GLY A 104 15.61 -3.98 -10.56
C GLY A 104 17.14 -3.90 -10.74
N LEU A 105 17.87 -5.02 -10.57
CA LEU A 105 19.32 -5.04 -10.75
C LEU A 105 19.68 -5.30 -12.22
N GLN A 106 20.80 -4.72 -12.66
CA GLN A 106 21.38 -5.02 -13.96
C GLN A 106 21.75 -6.51 -14.08
N PRO A 107 21.65 -7.15 -15.27
CA PRO A 107 21.91 -8.59 -15.43
C PRO A 107 23.25 -9.04 -14.84
N ALA A 108 24.34 -8.31 -15.11
CA ALA A 108 25.65 -8.61 -14.56
C ALA A 108 25.73 -8.50 -13.02
N ALA A 109 24.89 -7.70 -12.39
CA ALA A 109 24.78 -7.62 -10.92
C ALA A 109 24.04 -8.83 -10.36
N ARG A 110 22.99 -9.32 -11.04
CA ARG A 110 22.26 -10.54 -10.67
C ARG A 110 23.15 -11.77 -10.74
N GLU A 111 23.94 -11.92 -11.79
CA GLU A 111 24.90 -13.02 -11.94
C GLU A 111 25.94 -13.00 -10.79
N ARG A 112 26.50 -11.83 -10.48
CA ARG A 112 27.44 -11.68 -9.36
C ARG A 112 26.78 -11.96 -8.00
N LEU A 113 25.50 -11.57 -7.82
CA LEU A 113 24.74 -11.87 -6.62
C LEU A 113 24.53 -13.38 -6.47
N ALA A 114 24.09 -14.06 -7.51
CA ALA A 114 23.88 -15.50 -7.54
C ALA A 114 25.20 -16.26 -7.22
N ALA A 115 26.29 -15.89 -7.87
CA ALA A 115 27.59 -16.47 -7.60
C ALA A 115 28.07 -16.29 -6.16
N ARG A 116 27.86 -15.11 -5.55
CA ARG A 116 28.25 -14.84 -4.16
C ARG A 116 27.35 -15.52 -3.15
N ALA A 117 26.05 -15.61 -3.45
CA ALA A 117 25.08 -16.30 -2.59
C ALA A 117 25.36 -17.81 -2.55
N ASN A 118 25.84 -18.39 -3.64
CA ASN A 118 26.18 -19.82 -3.76
C ASN A 118 25.05 -20.74 -3.27
N GLY A 119 23.78 -20.45 -3.61
CA GLY A 119 22.61 -21.21 -3.18
C GLY A 119 22.11 -20.90 -1.76
N ASP A 120 22.84 -20.12 -0.97
CA ASP A 120 22.41 -19.72 0.36
C ASP A 120 21.46 -18.53 0.29
N ARG A 121 20.21 -18.76 0.71
CA ARG A 121 19.13 -17.78 0.66
C ARG A 121 19.37 -16.59 1.61
N LEU A 122 19.81 -16.81 2.84
CA LEU A 122 20.11 -15.73 3.79
C LEU A 122 21.28 -14.88 3.31
N ARG A 123 22.30 -15.52 2.77
CA ARG A 123 23.45 -14.84 2.19
C ARG A 123 23.05 -14.01 0.97
N ARG A 124 22.12 -14.51 0.14
CA ARG A 124 21.55 -13.74 -0.97
C ARG A 124 20.83 -12.49 -0.45
N GLU A 125 19.97 -12.64 0.55
CA GLU A 125 19.23 -11.53 1.15
C GLU A 125 20.18 -10.48 1.77
N GLN A 126 21.24 -10.91 2.43
CA GLN A 126 22.24 -9.99 2.97
C GLN A 126 22.94 -9.18 1.86
N TYR A 127 23.28 -9.80 0.75
CA TYR A 127 23.84 -9.06 -0.40
C TYR A 127 22.82 -8.13 -1.06
N LEU A 128 21.55 -8.51 -1.11
CA LEU A 128 20.47 -7.64 -1.59
C LEU A 128 20.34 -6.39 -0.71
N ASP A 129 20.50 -6.49 0.60
CA ASP A 129 20.52 -5.33 1.49
C ASP A 129 21.60 -4.33 1.10
N TYR A 130 22.80 -4.83 0.81
CA TYR A 130 23.91 -3.97 0.40
C TYR A 130 23.67 -3.32 -0.96
N LEU A 131 23.15 -4.08 -1.94
CA LEU A 131 22.91 -3.60 -3.31
C LEU A 131 21.74 -2.63 -3.40
N LYS A 132 20.69 -2.85 -2.59
CA LYS A 132 19.50 -1.98 -2.54
C LYS A 132 19.63 -0.83 -1.53
N GLY A 133 20.66 -0.83 -0.68
CA GLY A 133 20.78 0.12 0.43
C GLY A 133 19.63 -0.01 1.43
N ARG A 134 19.13 -1.24 1.64
CA ARG A 134 17.95 -1.49 2.48
C ARG A 134 18.21 -1.07 3.92
N ARG A 135 17.29 -0.30 4.49
CA ARG A 135 17.39 0.26 5.85
C ARG A 135 16.43 -0.35 6.84
N PHE A 136 15.40 -1.03 6.36
CA PHE A 136 14.34 -1.62 7.16
C PHE A 136 13.87 -2.92 6.51
N ARG A 137 13.47 -3.91 7.33
CA ARG A 137 12.89 -5.17 6.90
C ARG A 137 11.61 -5.48 7.65
N GLN A 138 10.66 -6.09 6.97
CA GLN A 138 9.45 -6.69 7.54
C GLN A 138 9.53 -8.19 7.35
N THR A 139 10.32 -8.84 8.20
CA THR A 139 10.71 -10.24 8.05
C THR A 139 9.69 -11.18 8.68
N LEU A 140 9.24 -12.16 7.90
CA LEU A 140 8.41 -13.26 8.37
C LEU A 140 9.30 -14.42 8.84
N LEU A 141 8.96 -14.98 10.00
CA LEU A 141 9.58 -16.16 10.58
C LEU A 141 8.57 -17.30 10.65
N CYS A 142 9.05 -18.53 10.60
CA CYS A 142 8.26 -19.71 10.91
C CYS A 142 9.05 -20.64 11.85
N HIS A 143 8.40 -21.67 12.41
CA HIS A 143 9.07 -22.70 13.17
C HIS A 143 10.09 -23.42 12.30
N ALA A 144 11.23 -23.82 12.90
CA ALA A 144 12.36 -24.40 12.17
C ALA A 144 11.98 -25.72 11.46
N GLU A 145 11.04 -26.49 12.01
CA GLU A 145 10.52 -27.74 11.46
C GLU A 145 9.44 -27.57 10.40
N ALA A 146 8.89 -26.35 10.20
CA ALA A 146 7.84 -26.14 9.21
C ALA A 146 8.34 -26.48 7.79
N PRO A 147 7.59 -27.24 6.97
CA PRO A 147 8.01 -27.54 5.61
C PRO A 147 8.01 -26.28 4.75
N LEU A 148 9.15 -25.89 4.20
CA LEU A 148 9.27 -24.77 3.29
C LEU A 148 9.54 -25.23 1.86
N ARG A 149 8.96 -24.50 0.91
CA ARG A 149 9.38 -24.52 -0.48
C ARG A 149 10.45 -23.44 -0.67
N GLU A 150 11.57 -23.81 -1.23
CA GLU A 150 12.68 -22.87 -1.45
C GLU A 150 12.44 -21.93 -2.63
N VAL A 151 11.61 -22.38 -3.58
CA VAL A 151 11.24 -21.64 -4.79
C VAL A 151 9.74 -21.48 -4.83
N ALA A 152 9.28 -20.28 -5.21
CA ALA A 152 7.88 -20.04 -5.47
C ALA A 152 7.40 -20.89 -6.66
N ASP A 153 6.24 -21.53 -6.50
CA ASP A 153 5.64 -22.41 -7.50
C ASP A 153 4.39 -21.75 -8.07
N SER A 154 4.39 -21.48 -9.38
CA SER A 154 3.23 -20.89 -10.05
C SER A 154 1.95 -21.72 -9.92
N ALA A 155 2.07 -23.05 -9.77
CA ALA A 155 0.89 -23.88 -9.53
C ALA A 155 0.20 -23.55 -8.20
N ALA A 156 0.93 -23.08 -7.20
CA ALA A 156 0.37 -22.72 -5.90
C ALA A 156 -0.59 -21.51 -5.96
N VAL A 157 -0.44 -20.62 -6.95
CA VAL A 157 -1.32 -19.44 -7.07
C VAL A 157 -2.72 -19.80 -7.58
N ARG A 158 -2.92 -20.98 -8.17
CA ARG A 158 -4.21 -21.40 -8.72
C ARG A 158 -5.31 -21.54 -7.67
N GLY A 159 -4.96 -21.75 -6.40
CA GLY A 159 -5.90 -21.76 -5.28
C GLY A 159 -6.13 -20.42 -4.63
N LEU A 160 -5.54 -19.35 -5.15
CA LEU A 160 -5.55 -18.05 -4.52
C LEU A 160 -6.48 -17.04 -5.24
N ARG A 161 -6.63 -15.89 -4.61
CA ARG A 161 -7.34 -14.72 -5.12
C ARG A 161 -6.35 -13.59 -5.30
N ALA A 162 -6.53 -12.76 -6.31
CA ALA A 162 -5.63 -11.65 -6.59
C ALA A 162 -6.31 -10.29 -6.39
N VAL A 163 -5.58 -9.37 -5.79
CA VAL A 163 -5.95 -7.95 -5.67
C VAL A 163 -4.84 -7.11 -6.28
N GLY A 164 -5.19 -6.15 -7.13
CA GLY A 164 -4.24 -5.20 -7.70
C GLY A 164 -4.92 -3.90 -8.07
N HIS A 165 -4.35 -2.78 -7.62
CA HIS A 165 -4.78 -1.46 -8.09
C HIS A 165 -4.04 -1.12 -9.38
N LEU A 166 -4.36 -1.86 -10.43
CA LEU A 166 -3.69 -1.78 -11.73
C LEU A 166 -4.30 -0.69 -12.59
N ARG A 167 -3.44 0.11 -13.22
CA ARG A 167 -3.80 1.03 -14.30
C ARG A 167 -3.21 0.48 -15.59
N MET A 168 -4.01 0.46 -16.64
CA MET A 168 -3.49 0.21 -17.98
C MET A 168 -2.87 1.50 -18.48
N ASP A 169 -1.60 1.44 -18.81
CA ASP A 169 -0.90 2.54 -19.46
C ASP A 169 -1.16 2.44 -20.98
N ALA A 170 -2.24 3.10 -21.42
CA ALA A 170 -2.57 3.22 -22.84
C ALA A 170 -2.12 4.61 -23.31
N PRO A 171 -1.21 4.71 -24.29
CA PRO A 171 -0.65 5.98 -24.76
C PRO A 171 -1.69 7.04 -25.15
N ASP A 172 -2.90 6.61 -25.53
CA ASP A 172 -3.97 7.48 -26.03
C ASP A 172 -5.28 7.38 -25.23
N GLY A 173 -5.26 6.84 -24.01
CA GLY A 173 -6.50 6.59 -23.23
C GLY A 173 -7.45 5.59 -23.90
N GLY A 174 -6.93 4.78 -24.82
CA GLY A 174 -7.68 3.85 -25.64
C GLY A 174 -8.20 2.63 -24.88
N THR A 175 -9.13 1.92 -25.53
CA THR A 175 -9.62 0.62 -25.05
C THR A 175 -8.51 -0.43 -25.17
N LEU A 176 -8.47 -1.35 -24.18
CA LEU A 176 -7.53 -2.47 -24.19
C LEU A 176 -7.68 -3.32 -25.47
N ASP A 177 -6.63 -3.37 -26.27
CA ASP A 177 -6.56 -4.27 -27.42
C ASP A 177 -6.13 -5.68 -26.96
N LEU A 178 -7.05 -6.64 -27.09
CA LEU A 178 -6.81 -8.04 -26.75
C LEU A 178 -6.19 -8.85 -27.89
N ALA A 179 -5.85 -8.23 -29.04
CA ALA A 179 -5.20 -8.96 -30.13
C ALA A 179 -3.86 -9.54 -29.68
N ASN A 180 -3.53 -10.74 -30.20
CA ASN A 180 -2.25 -11.39 -29.92
C ASN A 180 -1.09 -10.58 -30.53
N GLY A 181 0.03 -10.47 -29.82
CA GLY A 181 1.21 -9.71 -30.27
C GLY A 181 1.13 -8.20 -30.06
N VAL A 182 -0.04 -7.66 -29.64
CA VAL A 182 -0.17 -6.25 -29.22
C VAL A 182 0.14 -6.15 -27.72
N ALA A 183 1.24 -5.50 -27.38
CA ALA A 183 1.66 -5.35 -25.99
C ALA A 183 0.77 -4.35 -25.24
N ALA A 184 0.46 -4.66 -23.99
CA ALA A 184 -0.17 -3.75 -23.04
C ALA A 184 0.64 -3.70 -21.73
N CYS A 185 0.82 -2.50 -21.19
CA CYS A 185 1.50 -2.27 -19.92
C CYS A 185 0.45 -2.06 -18.82
N PHE A 186 0.62 -2.74 -17.70
CA PHE A 186 -0.16 -2.57 -16.48
C PHE A 186 0.78 -2.08 -15.37
N ALA A 187 0.40 -1.00 -14.71
CA ALA A 187 1.23 -0.38 -13.69
C ALA A 187 0.45 -0.05 -12.42
N THR A 188 1.17 0.03 -11.31
CA THR A 188 0.69 0.54 -10.02
C THR A 188 1.11 1.99 -9.82
N GLY A 189 0.53 2.66 -8.84
CA GLY A 189 0.84 4.07 -8.56
C GLY A 189 2.25 4.31 -8.02
N ASP A 190 2.91 3.28 -7.49
CA ASP A 190 4.28 3.28 -6.96
C ASP A 190 5.35 2.89 -7.99
N GLY A 191 4.94 2.64 -9.24
CA GLY A 191 5.85 2.48 -10.38
C GLY A 191 6.19 1.04 -10.74
N ALA A 192 5.64 0.03 -10.06
CA ALA A 192 5.75 -1.34 -10.53
C ALA A 192 4.96 -1.52 -11.83
N ALA A 193 5.53 -2.23 -12.81
CA ALA A 193 4.90 -2.41 -14.11
C ALA A 193 5.17 -3.80 -14.71
N LEU A 194 4.18 -4.31 -15.42
CA LEU A 194 4.26 -5.57 -16.19
C LEU A 194 3.71 -5.34 -17.59
N THR A 195 4.49 -5.68 -18.60
CA THR A 195 4.08 -5.63 -20.00
C THR A 195 3.86 -7.05 -20.53
N THR A 196 2.73 -7.25 -21.22
CA THR A 196 2.38 -8.53 -21.83
C THR A 196 1.63 -8.32 -23.14
N ASP A 197 1.86 -9.21 -24.10
CA ASP A 197 1.11 -9.28 -25.37
C ASP A 197 0.11 -10.44 -25.42
N HIS A 198 0.11 -11.30 -24.37
CA HIS A 198 -0.75 -12.48 -24.29
C HIS A 198 -2.21 -12.08 -24.00
N PRO A 199 -3.19 -12.41 -24.89
CA PRO A 199 -4.57 -11.95 -24.80
C PRO A 199 -5.26 -12.27 -23.46
N VAL A 200 -5.11 -13.52 -22.96
CA VAL A 200 -5.73 -13.96 -21.70
C VAL A 200 -5.13 -13.22 -20.51
N ILE A 201 -3.81 -12.99 -20.49
CA ILE A 201 -3.15 -12.27 -19.38
C ILE A 201 -3.59 -10.82 -19.37
N LYS A 202 -3.67 -10.15 -20.53
CA LYS A 202 -4.18 -8.78 -20.66
C LYS A 202 -5.61 -8.66 -20.08
N ALA A 203 -6.50 -9.55 -20.50
CA ALA A 203 -7.87 -9.56 -20.02
C ALA A 203 -7.95 -9.81 -18.50
N ALA A 204 -7.16 -10.74 -17.98
CA ALA A 204 -7.12 -11.06 -16.55
C ALA A 204 -6.64 -9.87 -15.70
N LEU A 205 -5.54 -9.22 -16.08
CA LEU A 205 -5.00 -8.06 -15.35
C LEU A 205 -5.96 -6.87 -15.38
N ALA A 206 -6.61 -6.63 -16.52
CA ALA A 206 -7.66 -5.59 -16.61
C ALA A 206 -8.85 -5.88 -15.70
N MET A 207 -9.29 -7.14 -15.62
CA MET A 207 -10.37 -7.56 -14.71
C MET A 207 -9.99 -7.35 -13.25
N ILE A 208 -8.78 -7.74 -12.85
CA ILE A 208 -8.29 -7.54 -11.47
C ILE A 208 -8.26 -6.06 -11.12
N GLY A 209 -7.73 -5.22 -12.01
CA GLY A 209 -7.70 -3.76 -11.81
C GLY A 209 -9.11 -3.15 -11.67
N ASN A 210 -10.06 -3.59 -12.49
CA ASN A 210 -11.46 -3.14 -12.43
C ASN A 210 -12.20 -3.64 -11.18
N ALA A 211 -11.86 -4.85 -10.70
CA ALA A 211 -12.46 -5.42 -9.50
C ALA A 211 -11.96 -4.80 -8.20
N PHE A 212 -10.87 -4.00 -8.24
CA PHE A 212 -10.29 -3.40 -7.04
C PHE A 212 -11.34 -2.62 -6.22
N PRO A 213 -11.43 -2.82 -4.90
CA PRO A 213 -10.57 -3.60 -4.00
C PRO A 213 -10.94 -5.08 -3.83
N GLY A 214 -11.84 -5.59 -4.64
CA GLY A 214 -12.24 -7.00 -4.65
C GLY A 214 -11.08 -7.94 -5.00
N ALA A 215 -11.25 -9.20 -4.67
CA ALA A 215 -10.28 -10.26 -4.89
C ALA A 215 -10.88 -11.41 -5.71
N PRO A 216 -10.94 -11.30 -7.04
CA PRO A 216 -11.41 -12.41 -7.87
C PRO A 216 -10.51 -13.64 -7.70
N GLY A 217 -11.12 -14.83 -7.70
CA GLY A 217 -10.41 -16.09 -7.64
C GLY A 217 -9.74 -16.42 -8.98
N PHE A 218 -8.73 -17.30 -8.92
CA PHE A 218 -7.97 -17.69 -10.11
C PHE A 218 -8.85 -18.29 -11.19
N ASP A 219 -9.71 -19.27 -10.86
CA ASP A 219 -10.57 -19.95 -11.83
C ASP A 219 -11.63 -19.03 -12.46
N ASP A 220 -12.23 -18.14 -11.67
CA ASP A 220 -13.18 -17.14 -12.16
C ASP A 220 -12.50 -16.16 -13.12
N THR A 221 -11.29 -15.71 -12.75
CA THR A 221 -10.48 -14.81 -13.59
C THR A 221 -10.08 -15.51 -14.90
N LEU A 222 -9.62 -16.75 -14.82
CA LEU A 222 -9.26 -17.54 -16.02
C LEU A 222 -10.45 -17.71 -16.95
N ALA A 223 -11.61 -18.12 -16.41
CA ALA A 223 -12.81 -18.37 -17.21
C ALA A 223 -13.27 -17.09 -17.96
N ALA A 224 -13.35 -15.99 -17.25
CA ALA A 224 -13.79 -14.72 -17.82
C ALA A 224 -12.74 -14.11 -18.78
N ALA A 225 -11.43 -14.23 -18.46
CA ALA A 225 -10.36 -13.75 -19.35
C ALA A 225 -10.30 -14.55 -20.67
N ARG A 226 -10.53 -15.86 -20.61
CA ARG A 226 -10.64 -16.71 -21.82
C ARG A 226 -11.84 -16.32 -22.67
N ALA A 227 -12.99 -16.05 -22.05
CA ALA A 227 -14.19 -15.61 -22.75
C ALA A 227 -13.96 -14.24 -23.44
N ALA A 228 -13.40 -13.27 -22.71
CA ALA A 228 -13.13 -11.94 -23.24
C ALA A 228 -12.12 -11.94 -24.39
N SER A 229 -11.05 -12.71 -24.28
CA SER A 229 -9.99 -12.82 -25.29
C SER A 229 -10.32 -13.79 -26.42
N ARG A 230 -11.43 -14.55 -26.32
CA ARG A 230 -11.81 -15.62 -27.27
C ARG A 230 -10.68 -16.63 -27.51
N SER A 231 -9.97 -16.99 -26.43
CA SER A 231 -8.81 -17.88 -26.50
C SER A 231 -9.16 -19.22 -27.15
N GLN A 232 -8.33 -19.65 -28.10
CA GLN A 232 -8.40 -20.96 -28.77
C GLN A 232 -7.43 -21.98 -28.16
N ASN A 233 -6.59 -21.57 -27.19
CA ASN A 233 -5.69 -22.47 -26.47
C ASN A 233 -6.46 -23.47 -25.59
N SER A 234 -5.83 -24.55 -25.20
CA SER A 234 -6.38 -25.41 -24.14
C SER A 234 -6.55 -24.62 -22.82
N ARG A 235 -7.53 -25.02 -22.01
CA ARG A 235 -7.71 -24.40 -20.69
C ARG A 235 -6.44 -24.49 -19.84
N GLU A 236 -5.75 -25.63 -19.92
CA GLU A 236 -4.53 -25.86 -19.14
C GLU A 236 -3.37 -24.95 -19.57
N ALA A 237 -3.16 -24.79 -20.88
CA ALA A 237 -2.12 -23.88 -21.38
C ALA A 237 -2.37 -22.42 -20.94
N ASP A 238 -3.62 -21.97 -20.99
CA ASP A 238 -3.97 -20.62 -20.50
C ASP A 238 -3.87 -20.54 -18.98
N ALA A 239 -4.18 -21.62 -18.23
CA ALA A 239 -4.03 -21.67 -16.78
C ALA A 239 -2.56 -21.59 -16.38
N ASP A 240 -1.67 -22.31 -17.05
CA ASP A 240 -0.22 -22.21 -16.82
C ASP A 240 0.31 -20.80 -17.11
N ALA A 241 -0.09 -20.22 -18.25
CA ALA A 241 0.30 -18.85 -18.61
C ALA A 241 -0.17 -17.83 -17.58
N LEU A 242 -1.43 -17.93 -17.13
CA LEU A 242 -1.99 -17.05 -16.12
C LEU A 242 -1.33 -17.24 -14.75
N ALA A 243 -1.05 -18.48 -14.34
CA ALA A 243 -0.39 -18.78 -13.07
C ALA A 243 1.03 -18.18 -13.01
N ASN A 244 1.79 -18.32 -14.09
CA ASN A 244 3.11 -17.70 -14.21
C ASN A 244 3.02 -16.15 -14.19
N ALA A 245 2.04 -15.59 -14.89
CA ALA A 245 1.83 -14.14 -14.89
C ALA A 245 1.43 -13.59 -13.50
N TRP A 246 0.56 -14.31 -12.75
CA TRP A 246 0.19 -13.92 -11.40
C TRP A 246 1.38 -13.99 -10.44
N LEU A 247 2.18 -15.05 -10.52
CA LEU A 247 3.39 -15.15 -9.71
C LEU A 247 4.36 -14.02 -10.02
N SER A 248 4.64 -13.77 -11.32
CA SER A 248 5.51 -12.64 -11.72
C SER A 248 4.97 -11.29 -11.28
N ALA A 249 3.66 -11.05 -11.41
CA ALA A 249 3.03 -9.81 -10.96
C ALA A 249 3.08 -9.66 -9.42
N PHE A 250 2.97 -10.75 -8.66
CA PHE A 250 3.18 -10.76 -7.21
C PHE A 250 4.64 -10.48 -6.84
N GLU A 251 5.60 -11.09 -7.51
CA GLU A 251 7.03 -10.86 -7.31
C GLU A 251 7.48 -9.43 -7.64
N LEU A 252 6.75 -8.76 -8.53
CA LEU A 252 6.97 -7.35 -8.89
C LEU A 252 6.18 -6.37 -8.00
N GLY A 253 5.29 -6.86 -7.12
CA GLY A 253 4.47 -6.01 -6.26
C GLY A 253 3.22 -5.42 -6.94
N LEU A 254 2.86 -5.89 -8.15
CA LEU A 254 1.64 -5.47 -8.82
C LEU A 254 0.38 -6.08 -8.21
N LEU A 255 0.50 -7.32 -7.73
CA LEU A 255 -0.60 -8.07 -7.12
C LEU A 255 -0.29 -8.43 -5.67
N THR A 256 -1.31 -8.44 -4.84
CA THR A 256 -1.32 -9.17 -3.56
C THR A 256 -2.20 -10.41 -3.70
N LEU A 257 -1.77 -11.51 -3.07
CA LEU A 257 -2.46 -12.80 -3.15
C LEU A 257 -3.10 -13.14 -1.80
N HIS A 258 -4.32 -13.65 -1.83
CA HIS A 258 -5.12 -13.96 -0.65
C HIS A 258 -5.70 -15.37 -0.74
N CYS A 259 -5.80 -16.07 0.41
CA CYS A 259 -6.46 -17.36 0.49
C CYS A 259 -8.00 -17.20 0.52
N ASP A 260 -8.49 -16.17 1.21
CA ASP A 260 -9.89 -15.96 1.46
C ASP A 260 -10.46 -14.76 0.68
N PRO A 261 -11.76 -14.73 0.39
CA PRO A 261 -12.40 -13.54 -0.15
C PRO A 261 -12.35 -12.38 0.86
N PRO A 262 -12.35 -11.13 0.40
CA PRO A 262 -12.36 -9.98 1.29
C PRO A 262 -13.64 -9.95 2.14
N ALA A 263 -13.48 -9.65 3.44
CA ALA A 263 -14.59 -9.52 4.39
C ALA A 263 -15.21 -8.11 4.40
N PHE A 264 -15.27 -7.45 3.25
CA PHE A 264 -15.85 -6.12 3.08
C PHE A 264 -16.65 -6.03 1.78
N ALA A 265 -17.60 -5.08 1.71
CA ALA A 265 -18.39 -4.87 0.51
C ALA A 265 -17.59 -4.09 -0.55
N THR A 266 -17.61 -4.56 -1.78
CA THR A 266 -17.04 -3.88 -2.96
C THR A 266 -18.02 -2.95 -3.65
N GLU A 267 -19.31 -3.03 -3.26
CA GLU A 267 -20.39 -2.19 -3.72
C GLU A 267 -21.26 -1.75 -2.53
N ALA A 268 -21.89 -0.60 -2.66
CA ALA A 268 -22.78 -0.09 -1.63
C ALA A 268 -24.14 -0.78 -1.69
N SER A 269 -24.56 -1.44 -0.62
CA SER A 269 -25.89 -2.05 -0.47
C SER A 269 -27.00 -0.99 -0.48
N ALA A 270 -28.27 -1.41 -0.45
CA ALA A 270 -29.41 -0.49 -0.34
C ALA A 270 -29.34 0.41 0.90
N ARG A 271 -28.82 -0.12 2.01
CA ARG A 271 -28.54 0.58 3.29
C ARG A 271 -27.08 0.39 3.67
N PRO A 272 -26.16 1.18 3.10
CA PRO A 272 -24.74 0.95 3.26
C PRO A 272 -24.30 1.23 4.68
N LYS A 273 -23.33 0.42 5.14
CA LYS A 273 -22.74 0.51 6.47
C LYS A 273 -21.23 0.62 6.39
N ALA A 274 -20.67 1.71 6.90
CA ALA A 274 -19.22 1.84 7.05
C ALA A 274 -18.73 1.12 8.32
N SER A 275 -17.44 0.75 8.34
CA SER A 275 -16.85 0.10 9.50
C SER A 275 -17.05 0.92 10.77
N ALA A 276 -17.28 0.24 11.89
CA ALA A 276 -17.47 0.91 13.18
C ALA A 276 -16.24 1.74 13.58
N LEU A 277 -15.04 1.23 13.25
CA LEU A 277 -13.78 1.92 13.52
C LEU A 277 -13.67 3.22 12.71
N ALA A 278 -13.90 3.18 11.39
CA ALA A 278 -13.86 4.37 10.56
C ALA A 278 -14.86 5.43 11.02
N ARG A 279 -16.09 5.03 11.38
CA ARG A 279 -17.10 5.94 11.93
C ARG A 279 -16.69 6.56 13.26
N LEU A 280 -16.06 5.77 14.16
CA LEU A 280 -15.53 6.25 15.43
C LEU A 280 -14.40 7.27 15.22
N GLN A 281 -13.45 6.97 14.33
CA GLN A 281 -12.34 7.87 14.02
C GLN A 281 -12.84 9.22 13.49
N VAL A 282 -13.79 9.19 12.54
CA VAL A 282 -14.43 10.41 12.03
C VAL A 282 -15.21 11.15 13.11
N ALA A 283 -15.94 10.44 14.00
CA ALA A 283 -16.64 11.06 15.12
C ALA A 283 -15.69 11.76 16.09
N SER A 284 -14.48 11.24 16.25
CA SER A 284 -13.40 11.82 17.06
C SER A 284 -12.65 12.97 16.37
N GLY A 285 -13.08 13.37 15.17
CA GLY A 285 -12.49 14.50 14.43
C GLY A 285 -11.34 14.15 13.50
N SER A 286 -11.03 12.85 13.29
CA SER A 286 -9.97 12.43 12.37
C SER A 286 -10.48 12.43 10.93
N ASP A 287 -9.65 12.94 10.00
CA ASP A 287 -9.79 12.77 8.56
C ASP A 287 -9.03 11.54 8.03
N LEU A 288 -8.26 10.88 8.91
CA LEU A 288 -7.50 9.68 8.62
C LEU A 288 -8.19 8.49 9.27
N VAL A 289 -8.67 7.55 8.45
CA VAL A 289 -9.45 6.39 8.90
C VAL A 289 -8.81 5.07 8.51
N THR A 290 -9.07 4.03 9.29
CA THR A 290 -8.58 2.68 9.02
C THR A 290 -9.59 1.91 8.17
N SER A 291 -9.13 1.40 7.03
CA SER A 291 -9.93 0.56 6.14
C SER A 291 -10.04 -0.88 6.67
N LEU A 292 -10.99 -1.64 6.10
CA LEU A 292 -11.13 -3.09 6.35
C LEU A 292 -10.02 -3.93 5.68
N ARG A 293 -9.14 -3.29 4.92
CA ARG A 293 -7.86 -3.84 4.40
C ARG A 293 -6.67 -3.38 5.23
N PRO A 294 -6.70 -3.34 6.52
CA PRO A 294 -5.80 -2.69 7.48
C PRO A 294 -4.83 -1.66 6.89
N SER A 295 -5.37 -0.67 6.16
CA SER A 295 -4.59 0.44 5.60
C SER A 295 -5.20 1.78 6.03
N MET A 296 -4.37 2.81 6.12
CA MET A 296 -4.84 4.15 6.44
C MET A 296 -5.34 4.85 5.17
N VAL A 297 -6.50 5.46 5.27
CA VAL A 297 -7.15 6.20 4.19
C VAL A 297 -7.45 7.60 4.66
N ARG A 298 -7.03 8.61 3.89
CA ARG A 298 -7.38 10.00 4.13
C ARG A 298 -8.69 10.34 3.42
N LEU A 299 -9.58 11.00 4.14
CA LEU A 299 -10.83 11.53 3.60
C LEU A 299 -10.60 12.99 3.20
N ASP A 300 -10.49 13.26 1.91
CA ASP A 300 -10.01 14.54 1.37
C ASP A 300 -11.09 15.65 1.33
N SER A 301 -12.33 15.35 1.71
CA SER A 301 -13.42 16.32 1.66
C SER A 301 -14.33 16.24 2.88
N ALA A 302 -14.92 17.40 3.21
CA ALA A 302 -15.97 17.48 4.23
C ALA A 302 -17.15 16.55 3.94
N LEU A 303 -17.51 16.42 2.64
CA LEU A 303 -18.58 15.55 2.19
C LEU A 303 -18.28 14.07 2.51
N ALA A 304 -17.06 13.61 2.23
CA ALA A 304 -16.63 12.24 2.53
C ALA A 304 -16.67 11.96 4.06
N ILE A 305 -16.24 12.90 4.87
CA ILE A 305 -16.28 12.81 6.34
C ILE A 305 -17.71 12.68 6.84
N GLU A 306 -18.63 13.56 6.41
CA GLU A 306 -20.03 13.51 6.84
C GLU A 306 -20.75 12.26 6.27
N LEU A 307 -20.42 11.83 5.06
CA LEU A 307 -20.94 10.58 4.50
C LEU A 307 -20.57 9.39 5.39
N ILE A 308 -19.31 9.21 5.76
CA ILE A 308 -18.87 8.11 6.64
C ILE A 308 -19.62 8.13 7.99
N ARG A 309 -19.90 9.30 8.56
CA ARG A 309 -20.69 9.43 9.80
C ARG A 309 -22.10 8.87 9.67
N LEU A 310 -22.73 9.10 8.51
CA LEU A 310 -24.12 8.71 8.25
C LEU A 310 -24.28 7.23 7.84
N LEU A 311 -23.19 6.58 7.40
CA LEU A 311 -23.19 5.19 6.93
C LEU A 311 -23.24 4.19 8.12
N ASP A 312 -24.35 4.17 8.87
CA ASP A 312 -24.56 3.25 10.00
C ASP A 312 -25.40 2.02 9.65
N GLY A 313 -25.90 1.94 8.39
CA GLY A 313 -26.75 0.86 7.92
C GLY A 313 -28.25 1.10 8.13
N SER A 314 -28.67 2.24 8.71
CA SER A 314 -30.08 2.56 8.94
C SER A 314 -30.71 3.32 7.77
N ARG A 315 -29.91 4.03 6.96
CA ARG A 315 -30.32 4.99 5.92
C ARG A 315 -30.28 4.39 4.53
N ASP A 316 -31.31 4.63 3.75
CA ASP A 316 -31.29 4.41 2.29
C ASP A 316 -30.73 5.64 1.55
N ARG A 317 -30.75 5.61 0.20
CA ARG A 317 -30.21 6.72 -0.62
C ARG A 317 -30.94 8.03 -0.41
N ALA A 318 -32.26 8.00 -0.22
CA ALA A 318 -33.05 9.20 -0.01
C ALA A 318 -32.77 9.82 1.38
N ASP A 319 -32.69 8.98 2.40
CA ASP A 319 -32.31 9.41 3.74
C ASP A 319 -30.89 9.98 3.79
N LEU A 320 -29.93 9.29 3.15
CA LEU A 320 -28.53 9.76 3.09
C LEU A 320 -28.43 11.12 2.40
N ARG A 321 -29.13 11.33 1.28
CA ARG A 321 -29.11 12.61 0.56
C ARG A 321 -29.65 13.73 1.45
N ARG A 322 -30.83 13.54 2.06
CA ARG A 322 -31.44 14.52 2.95
C ARG A 322 -30.57 14.86 4.16
N ASP A 323 -30.11 13.82 4.85
CA ASP A 323 -29.35 14.01 6.09
C ASP A 323 -27.93 14.58 5.81
N LEU A 324 -27.30 14.21 4.67
CA LEU A 324 -26.06 14.76 4.23
C LEU A 324 -26.17 16.24 3.85
N ALA A 325 -27.24 16.64 3.14
CA ALA A 325 -27.53 18.03 2.84
C ALA A 325 -27.66 18.87 4.11
N ALA A 326 -28.40 18.38 5.11
CA ALA A 326 -28.54 19.05 6.41
C ALA A 326 -27.17 19.22 7.11
N ARG A 327 -26.34 18.20 7.11
CA ARG A 327 -24.98 18.23 7.68
C ARG A 327 -24.06 19.25 6.98
N MET A 328 -24.17 19.35 5.67
CA MET A 328 -23.36 20.32 4.92
C MET A 328 -23.77 21.76 5.25
N VAL A 329 -25.05 22.02 5.44
CA VAL A 329 -25.55 23.34 5.89
C VAL A 329 -25.07 23.66 7.30
N GLU A 330 -25.21 22.74 8.27
CA GLU A 330 -24.71 22.91 9.64
C GLU A 330 -23.21 23.22 9.67
N ARG A 331 -22.43 22.51 8.85
CA ARG A 331 -21.00 22.71 8.74
C ARG A 331 -20.62 24.06 8.15
N ALA A 332 -21.35 24.51 7.12
CA ALA A 332 -21.14 25.83 6.51
C ALA A 332 -21.45 26.96 7.52
N ALA A 333 -22.51 26.81 8.33
CA ALA A 333 -22.87 27.77 9.36
C ALA A 333 -21.84 27.83 10.52
N SER A 334 -21.08 26.75 10.74
CA SER A 334 -20.06 26.67 11.79
C SER A 334 -18.66 27.04 11.29
N ALA A 335 -18.49 27.41 10.01
CA ALA A 335 -17.21 27.83 9.45
C ALA A 335 -16.77 29.21 9.96
N PRO A 336 -15.45 29.52 10.03
CA PRO A 336 -14.96 30.82 10.48
C PRO A 336 -15.44 32.01 9.63
N ASP A 337 -15.80 31.76 8.35
CA ASP A 337 -16.43 32.75 7.45
C ASP A 337 -17.77 32.19 6.94
N PRO A 338 -18.89 32.40 7.69
CA PRO A 338 -20.19 31.82 7.38
C PRO A 338 -20.83 32.34 6.08
N GLY A 339 -20.27 33.35 5.42
CA GLY A 339 -20.83 33.95 4.22
C GLY A 339 -20.28 33.41 2.90
N ALA A 340 -19.13 32.78 2.92
CA ALA A 340 -18.49 32.26 1.71
C ALA A 340 -19.07 30.89 1.32
N GLY A 341 -20.09 30.86 0.42
CA GLY A 341 -20.64 29.61 -0.13
C GLY A 341 -21.71 28.97 0.72
N ALA A 342 -22.44 29.68 1.54
CA ALA A 342 -23.60 29.19 2.28
C ALA A 342 -24.76 28.90 1.32
N HIS A 343 -24.99 27.62 1.03
CA HIS A 343 -26.15 27.14 0.28
C HIS A 343 -27.15 26.51 1.24
N ASP A 344 -28.45 26.56 0.89
CA ASP A 344 -29.50 25.90 1.67
C ASP A 344 -29.53 24.36 1.42
N ALA A 345 -30.36 23.67 2.19
CA ALA A 345 -30.50 22.22 2.08
C ALA A 345 -31.02 21.79 0.68
N ALA A 346 -31.91 22.56 0.08
CA ALA A 346 -32.47 22.23 -1.22
C ALA A 346 -31.42 22.30 -2.33
N TRP A 347 -30.51 23.29 -2.27
CA TRP A 347 -29.38 23.38 -3.18
C TRP A 347 -28.44 22.15 -3.03
N TRP A 348 -28.09 21.80 -1.77
CA TRP A 348 -27.27 20.63 -1.51
C TRP A 348 -27.93 19.34 -1.98
N GLU A 349 -29.23 19.13 -1.72
CA GLU A 349 -29.94 17.95 -2.18
C GLU A 349 -29.88 17.79 -3.71
N ALA A 350 -30.01 18.90 -4.45
CA ALA A 350 -29.90 18.88 -5.92
C ALA A 350 -28.47 18.53 -6.40
N GLN A 351 -27.44 18.99 -5.71
CA GLN A 351 -26.04 18.66 -6.05
C GLN A 351 -25.67 17.21 -5.70
N LEU A 352 -26.25 16.68 -4.62
CA LEU A 352 -25.92 15.37 -4.11
C LEU A 352 -26.44 14.19 -4.96
N ASP A 353 -27.33 14.40 -5.93
CA ASP A 353 -27.89 13.30 -6.75
C ASP A 353 -26.81 12.47 -7.48
N GLY A 354 -25.79 13.13 -8.07
CA GLY A 354 -24.65 12.42 -8.67
C GLY A 354 -23.53 12.13 -7.68
N MET A 355 -23.25 13.09 -6.79
CA MET A 355 -22.12 13.02 -5.85
C MET A 355 -22.26 11.91 -4.81
N LEU A 356 -23.49 11.55 -4.42
CA LEU A 356 -23.74 10.50 -3.42
C LEU A 356 -23.31 9.12 -3.96
N GLU A 357 -23.69 8.77 -5.17
CA GLU A 357 -23.31 7.47 -5.75
C GLU A 357 -21.80 7.40 -6.01
N ASP A 358 -21.19 8.51 -6.43
CA ASP A 358 -19.71 8.58 -6.56
C ASP A 358 -19.03 8.45 -5.19
N GLY A 359 -19.54 9.12 -4.17
CA GLY A 359 -19.03 9.00 -2.80
C GLY A 359 -19.17 7.58 -2.22
N LEU A 360 -20.31 6.93 -2.46
CA LEU A 360 -20.54 5.53 -2.05
C LEU A 360 -19.60 4.57 -2.79
N ARG A 361 -19.44 4.76 -4.10
CA ARG A 361 -18.49 3.98 -4.92
C ARG A 361 -17.05 4.18 -4.43
N GLN A 362 -16.65 5.41 -4.14
CA GLN A 362 -15.33 5.71 -3.59
C GLN A 362 -15.15 5.07 -2.20
N THR A 363 -16.17 5.13 -1.34
CA THR A 363 -16.16 4.50 -0.01
C THR A 363 -15.98 2.98 -0.12
N ALA A 364 -16.66 2.33 -1.08
CA ALA A 364 -16.47 0.90 -1.38
C ALA A 364 -15.04 0.61 -1.88
N ARG A 365 -14.52 1.43 -2.81
CA ARG A 365 -13.14 1.29 -3.34
C ARG A 365 -12.06 1.47 -2.27
N MET A 366 -12.33 2.25 -1.25
CA MET A 366 -11.45 2.41 -0.08
C MET A 366 -11.58 1.26 0.92
N ALA A 367 -12.42 0.25 0.64
CA ALA A 367 -12.72 -0.87 1.56
C ALA A 367 -13.19 -0.39 2.94
N LEU A 368 -14.08 0.60 2.97
CA LEU A 368 -14.66 1.13 4.20
C LEU A 368 -16.05 0.57 4.49
N LEU A 369 -16.72 -0.11 3.54
CA LEU A 369 -18.05 -0.68 3.69
C LEU A 369 -18.00 -2.12 4.21
N VAL A 370 -18.84 -2.41 5.19
CA VAL A 370 -19.04 -3.78 5.73
C VAL A 370 -19.88 -4.58 4.73
N ALA A 371 -19.52 -5.88 4.55
CA ALA A 371 -20.27 -6.80 3.70
C ALA A 371 -21.66 -7.11 4.27
#